data_8c2a97b9a444dc1f18aa47595cf5174e
#
_entry.id   8c2a97b9a444dc1f18aa47595cf5174e
#
_cell.length_a   1.000
_cell.length_b   1.000
_cell.length_c   1.000
_cell.angle_alpha   90.00
_cell.angle_beta   90.00
_cell.angle_gamma   90.00
#
_symmetry.space_group_name_H-M   'P 1'
#
loop_
_entity.id
_entity.type
_entity.pdbx_description
1 polymer ?
#
loop_
_entity_poly.entity_id
_entity_poly.type
_entity_poly.pdbx_seq_one_letter_code
_entity_poly.pdbx_strand_id
1 'polypeptide(L)'
;MWRLLATLFAITLAASACGGSDSSGDDSTASDAGAAEETEVTHAASGESLLDTVKSRGTVNCGVSGSAVAFSELQADGSMAGFDADYCRVVAAAILGDANKVNFVSLTAAERFTAVQTGDVDLLMRNTTWTQSRDSEVGMDYGPTTYYDGQQLMGRASDGFSGSSQVSDIGGSVVCTSAGTTTEKNIADAASEADVKIELQTFEDFDTVTNNFISGACDIITTDGSGLVGRKAKQQPDGENWVIFPATPISKEPLGPTYGQNDSAFADAVNWAVYATIIADEKGVNSGNVDDMLASGDTETIRLLGGEGELQTGMGLPADAFYQVIKQVGNYAEIYSRSLNPVGLSREGSANAAWTAGGLVYAPPAR
;
A
#
# COMPACT_ATOMS: atom_id res chain seq x y z
N MET A 1 42.11 44.89 1.81
CA MET A 1 41.88 45.80 2.96
C MET A 1 40.52 45.48 3.55
N TRP A 2 40.56 45.11 4.76
CA TRP A 2 39.70 45.11 5.93
C TRP A 2 39.00 43.75 6.21
N ARG A 3 39.57 43.07 7.10
CA ARG A 3 39.56 42.88 8.58
C ARG A 3 38.47 41.90 9.07
N LEU A 4 39.04 40.77 9.54
CA LEU A 4 38.47 39.75 10.42
C LEU A 4 37.81 40.39 11.69
N LEU A 5 36.76 39.72 12.15
CA LEU A 5 36.43 39.68 13.61
C LEU A 5 35.88 38.27 13.91
N ALA A 6 36.67 37.53 14.66
CA ALA A 6 36.31 36.28 15.31
C ALA A 6 35.79 36.60 16.72
N THR A 7 34.67 36.00 17.10
CA THR A 7 34.21 35.99 18.50
C THR A 7 34.14 34.54 18.99
N LEU A 8 35.09 34.23 19.89
CA LEU A 8 35.06 33.03 20.74
C LEU A 8 33.95 33.15 21.78
N PHE A 9 33.20 32.09 21.97
CA PHE A 9 32.37 31.92 23.17
C PHE A 9 32.85 30.68 23.93
N ALA A 10 33.30 30.88 25.16
CA ALA A 10 33.84 29.86 26.05
C ALA A 10 32.69 29.15 26.78
N ILE A 11 32.73 27.82 26.81
CA ILE A 11 31.84 26.97 27.59
C ILE A 11 32.56 26.59 28.87
N THR A 12 31.97 26.95 30.01
CA THR A 12 32.44 26.52 31.35
C THR A 12 31.73 25.22 31.74
N LEU A 13 32.54 24.17 31.95
CA LEU A 13 32.14 22.94 32.64
C LEU A 13 32.12 23.22 34.17
N ALA A 14 31.05 22.82 34.84
CA ALA A 14 31.02 22.62 36.27
C ALA A 14 30.83 21.14 36.57
N ALA A 15 31.89 20.53 37.10
CA ALA A 15 31.86 19.21 37.71
C ALA A 15 31.57 19.35 39.21
N SER A 16 30.67 18.53 39.72
CA SER A 16 30.53 18.32 41.17
C SER A 16 30.55 16.82 41.45
N ALA A 17 31.64 16.42 42.08
CA ALA A 17 31.84 15.11 42.70
C ALA A 17 31.72 15.26 44.22
N CYS A 18 31.45 14.12 44.85
CA CYS A 18 31.65 13.74 46.27
C CYS A 18 30.36 13.23 46.90
N GLY A 19 30.32 12.14 47.59
CA GLY A 19 31.32 11.24 48.15
C GLY A 19 30.58 10.24 49.04
N GLY A 20 31.12 9.06 49.21
CA GLY A 20 30.48 7.93 49.85
C GLY A 20 30.49 7.96 51.38
N SER A 21 29.82 6.97 51.96
CA SER A 21 30.32 6.15 53.09
C SER A 21 29.37 5.01 53.43
N ASP A 22 29.99 3.88 53.76
CA ASP A 22 29.44 2.60 54.18
C ASP A 22 28.58 2.64 55.44
N SER A 23 27.58 1.74 55.51
CA SER A 23 27.49 0.83 56.67
C SER A 23 26.43 -0.25 56.45
N SER A 24 26.83 -1.47 56.77
CA SER A 24 26.13 -2.73 56.83
C SER A 24 24.88 -2.77 57.69
N GLY A 25 23.90 -3.58 57.30
CA GLY A 25 22.77 -4.02 58.14
C GLY A 25 21.83 -4.96 57.38
N ASP A 26 21.98 -6.22 57.70
CA ASP A 26 21.14 -7.36 57.31
C ASP A 26 19.74 -7.17 57.91
N ASP A 27 18.66 -7.32 57.13
CA ASP A 27 17.46 -8.01 57.60
C ASP A 27 16.49 -8.32 56.44
N SER A 28 16.05 -9.55 56.42
CA SER A 28 15.12 -10.16 55.49
C SER A 28 13.69 -9.84 55.83
N THR A 29 12.93 -9.20 54.96
CA THR A 29 11.46 -9.37 54.90
C THR A 29 10.96 -9.25 53.49
N ALA A 30 10.17 -10.27 53.10
CA ALA A 30 9.41 -10.30 51.88
C ALA A 30 8.46 -9.12 51.78
N SER A 31 8.46 -8.42 50.70
CA SER A 31 7.41 -7.45 50.38
C SER A 31 6.93 -7.59 48.95
N ASP A 32 5.69 -7.91 48.91
CA ASP A 32 4.60 -7.39 48.06
C ASP A 32 4.98 -6.93 46.66
N ALA A 33 4.58 -7.71 45.68
CA ALA A 33 4.60 -7.31 44.28
C ALA A 33 3.55 -6.19 44.08
N GLY A 34 4.01 -4.95 44.18
CA GLY A 34 3.23 -3.80 43.76
C GLY A 34 2.89 -3.89 42.28
N ALA A 35 1.59 -3.83 41.98
CA ALA A 35 1.07 -3.68 40.64
C ALA A 35 1.78 -2.45 40.00
N ALA A 36 2.38 -2.67 38.85
CA ALA A 36 2.88 -1.59 38.02
C ALA A 36 1.66 -0.77 37.56
N GLU A 37 1.59 0.47 38.01
CA GLU A 37 0.66 1.46 37.50
C GLU A 37 0.99 1.64 35.99
N GLU A 38 0.09 1.20 35.11
CA GLU A 38 0.16 1.50 33.67
C GLU A 38 0.07 3.03 33.54
N THR A 39 1.19 3.64 33.24
CA THR A 39 1.24 5.07 32.89
C THR A 39 0.54 5.20 31.55
N GLU A 40 -0.66 5.77 31.54
CA GLU A 40 -1.36 6.19 30.34
C GLU A 40 -0.46 7.13 29.56
N VAL A 41 0.06 6.64 28.42
CA VAL A 41 0.84 7.47 27.50
C VAL A 41 -0.14 8.36 26.74
N THR A 42 -0.41 9.53 27.28
CA THR A 42 -1.14 10.56 26.56
C THR A 42 -0.28 11.10 25.43
N HIS A 43 -0.53 10.66 24.22
CA HIS A 43 0.00 11.31 23.03
C HIS A 43 -0.63 12.69 22.91
N ALA A 44 0.16 13.74 23.07
CA ALA A 44 -0.26 15.09 22.74
C ALA A 44 -0.36 15.22 21.21
N ALA A 45 -1.55 14.99 20.68
CA ALA A 45 -1.85 15.30 19.29
C ALA A 45 -1.89 16.83 19.13
N SER A 46 -0.91 17.38 18.48
CA SER A 46 -0.92 18.77 18.04
C SER A 46 -1.64 18.88 16.70
N GLY A 47 -2.96 18.94 16.71
CA GLY A 47 -3.80 19.09 15.51
C GLY A 47 -4.97 18.11 15.49
N GLU A 48 -6.03 18.44 14.76
CA GLU A 48 -7.12 17.52 14.48
C GLU A 48 -6.62 16.42 13.54
N SER A 49 -6.79 15.14 13.94
CA SER A 49 -6.38 14.01 13.11
C SER A 49 -7.22 13.94 11.83
N LEU A 50 -6.61 13.48 10.74
CA LEU A 50 -7.34 13.20 9.48
C LEU A 50 -8.46 12.17 9.73
N LEU A 51 -8.28 11.25 10.69
CA LEU A 51 -9.34 10.33 11.11
C LEU A 51 -10.59 11.08 11.60
N ASP A 52 -10.42 12.12 12.42
CA ASP A 52 -11.54 12.93 12.92
C ASP A 52 -12.16 13.78 11.80
N THR A 53 -11.33 14.31 10.91
CA THR A 53 -11.76 15.02 9.71
C THR A 53 -12.64 14.12 8.81
N VAL A 54 -12.21 12.89 8.54
CA VAL A 54 -12.97 11.91 7.74
C VAL A 54 -14.30 11.57 8.41
N LYS A 55 -14.29 11.33 9.74
CA LYS A 55 -15.53 11.07 10.50
C LYS A 55 -16.50 12.25 10.45
N SER A 56 -15.99 13.45 10.66
CA SER A 56 -16.80 14.68 10.64
C SER A 56 -17.41 14.92 9.26
N ARG A 57 -16.65 14.70 8.20
CA ARG A 57 -17.11 14.82 6.82
C ARG A 57 -18.07 13.71 6.42
N GLY A 58 -17.89 12.50 7.00
CA GLY A 58 -18.73 11.33 6.71
C GLY A 58 -18.46 10.66 5.37
N THR A 59 -17.29 10.89 4.77
CA THR A 59 -16.87 10.33 3.49
C THR A 59 -15.36 10.21 3.46
N VAL A 60 -14.82 9.10 2.91
CA VAL A 60 -13.42 8.92 2.59
C VAL A 60 -13.15 9.41 1.18
N ASN A 61 -12.23 10.36 1.00
CA ASN A 61 -11.72 10.75 -0.31
C ASN A 61 -10.54 9.83 -0.67
N CYS A 62 -10.73 8.93 -1.64
CA CYS A 62 -9.74 7.94 -2.01
C CYS A 62 -9.21 8.20 -3.42
N GLY A 63 -7.90 8.46 -3.53
CA GLY A 63 -7.22 8.62 -4.80
C GLY A 63 -6.96 7.26 -5.46
N VAL A 64 -7.41 7.11 -6.70
CA VAL A 64 -7.33 5.88 -7.50
C VAL A 64 -6.79 6.18 -8.90
N SER A 65 -6.48 5.14 -9.69
CA SER A 65 -6.06 5.36 -11.08
C SER A 65 -7.22 5.74 -12.01
N GLY A 66 -8.36 5.07 -11.85
CA GLY A 66 -9.50 5.20 -12.78
C GLY A 66 -9.36 4.36 -14.05
N SER A 67 -8.16 3.91 -14.42
CA SER A 67 -7.89 3.13 -15.63
C SER A 67 -7.03 1.87 -15.38
N ALA A 68 -6.61 1.61 -14.14
CA ALA A 68 -5.83 0.43 -13.80
C ALA A 68 -6.71 -0.82 -13.81
N VAL A 69 -6.56 -1.61 -14.87
CA VAL A 69 -7.35 -2.83 -15.10
C VAL A 69 -7.25 -3.76 -13.90
N ALA A 70 -8.38 -4.22 -13.40
CA ALA A 70 -8.55 -5.08 -12.23
C ALA A 70 -8.18 -4.45 -10.87
N PHE A 71 -7.54 -3.28 -10.81
CA PHE A 71 -7.19 -2.58 -9.58
C PHE A 71 -8.14 -1.42 -9.26
N SER A 72 -8.22 -0.42 -10.14
CA SER A 72 -9.18 0.67 -10.00
C SER A 72 -9.57 1.18 -11.38
N GLU A 73 -10.70 0.74 -11.85
CA GLU A 73 -11.19 0.97 -13.21
C GLU A 73 -12.59 1.57 -13.17
N LEU A 74 -12.75 2.73 -13.81
CA LEU A 74 -14.05 3.36 -13.99
C LEU A 74 -14.88 2.53 -14.96
N GLN A 75 -16.04 2.06 -14.51
CA GLN A 75 -16.96 1.27 -15.28
C GLN A 75 -17.90 2.13 -16.13
N ALA A 76 -18.54 1.53 -17.13
CA ALA A 76 -19.46 2.23 -18.04
C ALA A 76 -20.69 2.85 -17.32
N ASP A 77 -21.06 2.32 -16.17
CA ASP A 77 -22.15 2.83 -15.32
C ASP A 77 -21.69 3.95 -14.35
N GLY A 78 -20.43 4.34 -14.41
CA GLY A 78 -19.83 5.35 -13.55
C GLY A 78 -19.33 4.83 -12.20
N SER A 79 -19.49 3.55 -11.90
CA SER A 79 -18.95 2.96 -10.68
C SER A 79 -17.43 2.71 -10.80
N MET A 80 -16.72 2.73 -9.65
CA MET A 80 -15.31 2.35 -9.57
C MET A 80 -15.21 0.90 -9.11
N ALA A 81 -14.47 0.05 -9.83
CA ALA A 81 -14.32 -1.37 -9.51
C ALA A 81 -12.85 -1.79 -9.52
N GLY A 82 -12.54 -2.85 -8.77
CA GLY A 82 -11.23 -3.48 -8.73
C GLY A 82 -10.65 -3.59 -7.32
N PHE A 83 -9.47 -4.18 -7.24
CA PHE A 83 -8.79 -4.52 -6.00
C PHE A 83 -8.49 -3.29 -5.13
N ASP A 84 -7.89 -2.25 -5.70
CA ASP A 84 -7.61 -0.98 -5.01
C ASP A 84 -8.91 -0.26 -4.63
N ALA A 85 -9.91 -0.25 -5.52
CA ALA A 85 -11.22 0.34 -5.23
C ALA A 85 -11.92 -0.35 -4.05
N ASP A 86 -11.78 -1.66 -3.92
CA ASP A 86 -12.32 -2.40 -2.78
C ASP A 86 -11.57 -2.06 -1.48
N TYR A 87 -10.26 -1.80 -1.52
CA TYR A 87 -9.53 -1.31 -0.34
C TYR A 87 -9.91 0.11 0.06
N CYS A 88 -10.30 0.99 -0.87
CA CYS A 88 -10.94 2.26 -0.50
C CYS A 88 -12.24 2.00 0.31
N ARG A 89 -13.05 1.01 -0.12
CA ARG A 89 -14.28 0.61 0.58
C ARG A 89 -14.00 -0.04 1.94
N VAL A 90 -12.91 -0.81 2.06
CA VAL A 90 -12.43 -1.38 3.33
C VAL A 90 -12.19 -0.26 4.34
N VAL A 91 -11.47 0.80 3.94
CA VAL A 91 -11.20 1.95 4.81
C VAL A 91 -12.49 2.68 5.20
N ALA A 92 -13.40 2.90 4.25
CA ALA A 92 -14.68 3.55 4.53
C ALA A 92 -15.57 2.71 5.48
N ALA A 93 -15.64 1.40 5.28
CA ALA A 93 -16.36 0.49 6.16
C ALA A 93 -15.79 0.50 7.58
N ALA A 94 -14.45 0.53 7.72
CA ALA A 94 -13.79 0.57 9.02
C ALA A 94 -14.03 1.89 9.78
N ILE A 95 -13.89 3.02 9.11
CA ILE A 95 -13.97 4.36 9.77
C ILE A 95 -15.43 4.81 9.93
N LEU A 96 -16.28 4.54 8.95
CA LEU A 96 -17.64 5.12 8.84
C LEU A 96 -18.76 4.09 8.93
N GLY A 97 -18.44 2.80 9.08
CA GLY A 97 -19.40 1.70 9.16
C GLY A 97 -20.14 1.42 7.83
N ASP A 98 -19.75 2.06 6.72
CA ASP A 98 -20.42 1.93 5.43
C ASP A 98 -19.41 2.00 4.28
N ALA A 99 -19.27 0.90 3.54
CA ALA A 99 -18.35 0.75 2.42
C ALA A 99 -18.68 1.68 1.23
N ASN A 100 -19.89 2.24 1.18
CA ASN A 100 -20.30 3.14 0.11
C ASN A 100 -19.93 4.61 0.37
N LYS A 101 -19.46 4.93 1.58
CA LYS A 101 -19.03 6.29 1.94
C LYS A 101 -17.62 6.60 1.43
N VAL A 102 -17.40 6.39 0.14
CA VAL A 102 -16.17 6.68 -0.59
C VAL A 102 -16.46 7.67 -1.71
N ASN A 103 -15.65 8.71 -1.79
CA ASN A 103 -15.51 9.55 -2.96
C ASN A 103 -14.23 9.15 -3.69
N PHE A 104 -14.36 8.54 -4.87
CA PHE A 104 -13.23 8.14 -5.69
C PHE A 104 -12.73 9.33 -6.52
N VAL A 105 -11.44 9.63 -6.41
CA VAL A 105 -10.77 10.69 -7.18
C VAL A 105 -9.76 10.04 -8.11
N SER A 106 -10.02 10.09 -9.42
CA SER A 106 -9.08 9.57 -10.42
C SER A 106 -7.91 10.52 -10.56
N LEU A 107 -6.68 10.00 -10.43
CA LEU A 107 -5.42 10.75 -10.43
C LEU A 107 -4.43 10.10 -11.38
N THR A 108 -3.66 10.92 -12.09
CA THR A 108 -2.46 10.46 -12.81
C THR A 108 -1.36 10.03 -11.85
N ALA A 109 -0.32 9.39 -12.37
CA ALA A 109 0.83 9.01 -11.54
C ALA A 109 1.61 10.22 -11.02
N ALA A 110 1.62 11.32 -11.79
CA ALA A 110 2.32 12.56 -11.43
C ALA A 110 1.58 13.36 -10.35
N GLU A 111 0.24 13.36 -10.36
CA GLU A 111 -0.59 14.18 -9.46
C GLU A 111 -0.78 13.58 -8.08
N ARG A 112 -0.72 12.24 -7.95
CA ARG A 112 -1.20 11.50 -6.78
C ARG A 112 -0.63 11.98 -5.44
N PHE A 113 0.68 12.26 -5.37
CA PHE A 113 1.31 12.67 -4.11
C PHE A 113 0.93 14.11 -3.72
N THR A 114 0.84 15.01 -4.71
CA THR A 114 0.37 16.37 -4.49
C THR A 114 -1.07 16.36 -3.96
N ALA A 115 -1.94 15.50 -4.50
CA ALA A 115 -3.32 15.38 -4.04
C ALA A 115 -3.43 14.96 -2.55
N VAL A 116 -2.52 14.11 -2.05
CA VAL A 116 -2.42 13.79 -0.62
C VAL A 116 -1.90 15.00 0.16
N GLN A 117 -0.83 15.64 -0.31
CA GLN A 117 -0.20 16.78 0.38
C GLN A 117 -1.13 17.98 0.49
N THR A 118 -2.01 18.21 -0.48
CA THR A 118 -2.99 19.31 -0.49
C THR A 118 -4.29 18.95 0.24
N GLY A 119 -4.50 17.67 0.57
CA GLY A 119 -5.73 17.18 1.21
C GLY A 119 -6.91 17.01 0.24
N ASP A 120 -6.65 16.96 -1.06
CA ASP A 120 -7.69 16.64 -2.06
C ASP A 120 -8.17 15.20 -1.92
N VAL A 121 -7.27 14.31 -1.47
CA VAL A 121 -7.58 12.95 -1.05
C VAL A 121 -6.98 12.64 0.33
N ASP A 122 -7.62 11.73 1.06
CA ASP A 122 -7.17 11.29 2.38
C ASP A 122 -6.07 10.23 2.26
N LEU A 123 -6.20 9.37 1.27
CA LEU A 123 -5.24 8.30 0.98
C LEU A 123 -5.26 7.95 -0.51
N LEU A 124 -4.22 7.23 -0.93
CA LEU A 124 -4.15 6.60 -2.25
C LEU A 124 -4.31 5.09 -2.11
N MET A 125 -5.18 4.52 -2.92
CA MET A 125 -5.21 3.12 -3.32
C MET A 125 -5.05 3.10 -4.85
N ARG A 126 -3.78 3.22 -5.32
CA ARG A 126 -3.48 3.54 -6.71
C ARG A 126 -2.18 2.90 -7.18
N ASN A 127 -2.03 1.60 -7.01
CA ASN A 127 -0.81 0.89 -7.43
C ASN A 127 0.45 1.69 -7.04
N THR A 128 0.50 2.12 -5.77
CA THR A 128 1.56 3.02 -5.31
C THR A 128 2.63 2.22 -4.59
N THR A 129 3.80 2.13 -5.22
CA THR A 129 4.94 1.40 -4.68
C THR A 129 5.55 2.13 -3.50
N TRP A 130 5.74 1.43 -2.41
CA TRP A 130 6.52 1.91 -1.27
C TRP A 130 8.00 1.92 -1.62
N THR A 131 8.61 3.09 -1.62
CA THR A 131 10.05 3.27 -1.82
C THR A 131 10.61 4.23 -0.78
N GLN A 132 11.91 4.08 -0.49
CA GLN A 132 12.59 4.95 0.47
C GLN A 132 12.46 6.44 0.09
N SER A 133 12.60 6.80 -1.19
CA SER A 133 12.49 8.19 -1.62
C SER A 133 11.07 8.77 -1.44
N ARG A 134 10.04 7.97 -1.70
CA ARG A 134 8.65 8.40 -1.47
C ARG A 134 8.32 8.58 0.00
N ASP A 135 8.88 7.72 0.84
CA ASP A 135 8.78 7.80 2.29
C ASP A 135 9.53 9.04 2.82
N SER A 136 10.82 9.17 2.51
CA SER A 136 11.69 10.19 3.12
C SER A 136 11.66 11.57 2.43
N GLU A 137 11.60 11.61 1.08
CA GLU A 137 11.73 12.86 0.31
C GLU A 137 10.35 13.44 -0.08
N VAL A 138 9.40 12.56 -0.43
CA VAL A 138 8.04 12.99 -0.82
C VAL A 138 7.15 13.20 0.40
N GLY A 139 7.50 12.57 1.54
CA GLY A 139 6.79 12.74 2.80
C GLY A 139 5.48 11.93 2.85
N MET A 140 5.52 10.69 2.34
CA MET A 140 4.39 9.77 2.40
C MET A 140 4.66 8.64 3.38
N ASP A 141 3.67 8.28 4.17
CA ASP A 141 3.62 7.03 4.91
C ASP A 141 2.89 5.95 4.12
N TYR A 142 3.24 4.70 4.41
CA TYR A 142 2.70 3.53 3.73
C TYR A 142 2.11 2.55 4.74
N GLY A 143 0.95 2.03 4.41
CA GLY A 143 0.34 0.94 5.14
C GLY A 143 0.83 -0.43 4.69
N PRO A 144 0.16 -1.51 5.14
CA PRO A 144 0.52 -2.87 4.77
C PRO A 144 0.50 -3.06 3.25
N THR A 145 1.51 -3.78 2.73
CA THR A 145 1.51 -4.15 1.31
C THR A 145 0.30 -5.03 1.01
N THR A 146 -0.60 -4.53 0.17
CA THR A 146 -1.79 -5.26 -0.28
C THR A 146 -1.51 -6.15 -1.48
N TYR A 147 -0.52 -5.77 -2.32
CA TYR A 147 -0.11 -6.55 -3.48
C TYR A 147 1.41 -6.46 -3.69
N TYR A 148 2.06 -7.61 -3.77
CA TYR A 148 3.49 -7.73 -4.10
C TYR A 148 3.63 -7.90 -5.59
N ASP A 149 4.17 -6.89 -6.26
CA ASP A 149 4.37 -6.83 -7.70
C ASP A 149 5.86 -6.69 -8.05
N GLY A 150 6.12 -6.57 -9.32
CA GLY A 150 7.43 -6.27 -9.89
C GLY A 150 7.29 -5.84 -11.33
N GLN A 151 8.15 -4.93 -11.76
CA GLN A 151 8.12 -4.41 -13.13
C GLN A 151 8.56 -5.45 -14.15
N GLN A 152 7.82 -5.52 -15.24
CA GLN A 152 8.14 -6.29 -16.43
C GLN A 152 7.96 -5.44 -17.70
N LEU A 153 8.28 -6.01 -18.83
CA LEU A 153 8.12 -5.41 -20.15
C LEU A 153 7.09 -6.23 -20.94
N MET A 154 6.43 -5.58 -21.89
CA MET A 154 5.55 -6.26 -22.84
C MET A 154 5.88 -5.81 -24.26
N GLY A 155 6.15 -6.77 -25.12
CA GLY A 155 6.43 -6.60 -26.55
C GLY A 155 5.58 -7.56 -27.38
N ARG A 156 5.72 -7.47 -28.71
CA ARG A 156 5.02 -8.38 -29.65
C ARG A 156 5.88 -9.56 -30.01
N ALA A 157 5.30 -10.75 -30.09
CA ALA A 157 6.00 -11.94 -30.57
C ALA A 157 6.41 -11.78 -32.05
N SER A 158 5.65 -11.03 -32.86
CA SER A 158 6.00 -10.69 -34.25
C SER A 158 7.31 -9.92 -34.38
N ASP A 159 7.67 -9.13 -33.34
CA ASP A 159 8.88 -8.33 -33.32
C ASP A 159 10.08 -9.10 -32.74
N GLY A 160 9.90 -10.40 -32.49
CA GLY A 160 10.91 -11.33 -32.02
C GLY A 160 10.97 -11.51 -30.50
N PHE A 161 10.09 -10.86 -29.74
CA PHE A 161 10.04 -11.03 -28.30
C PHE A 161 9.39 -12.32 -27.87
N SER A 162 9.83 -12.85 -26.75
CA SER A 162 9.30 -14.08 -26.14
C SER A 162 9.35 -13.97 -24.61
N GLY A 163 8.70 -14.90 -23.89
CA GLY A 163 8.79 -14.95 -22.44
C GLY A 163 10.19 -15.19 -21.86
N SER A 164 11.16 -15.58 -22.69
CA SER A 164 12.58 -15.71 -22.32
C SER A 164 13.43 -14.49 -22.67
N SER A 165 12.87 -13.48 -23.33
CA SER A 165 13.57 -12.23 -23.64
C SER A 165 14.00 -11.51 -22.37
N GLN A 166 15.10 -10.78 -22.47
CA GLN A 166 15.73 -10.05 -21.36
C GLN A 166 15.83 -8.55 -21.71
N VAL A 167 16.22 -7.73 -20.75
CA VAL A 167 16.46 -6.29 -20.97
C VAL A 167 17.56 -6.08 -22.03
N SER A 168 18.54 -6.96 -22.13
CA SER A 168 19.56 -6.89 -23.18
C SER A 168 19.02 -6.99 -24.61
N ASP A 169 17.81 -7.52 -24.80
CA ASP A 169 17.23 -7.77 -26.12
C ASP A 169 16.43 -6.57 -26.65
N ILE A 170 16.24 -5.50 -25.83
CA ILE A 170 15.44 -4.32 -26.21
C ILE A 170 16.23 -3.19 -26.85
N GLY A 171 17.51 -3.42 -27.16
CA GLY A 171 18.38 -2.38 -27.73
C GLY A 171 17.84 -1.80 -29.05
N GLY A 172 17.75 -0.48 -29.12
CA GLY A 172 17.21 0.26 -30.27
C GLY A 172 15.68 0.41 -30.30
N SER A 173 14.96 -0.17 -29.34
CA SER A 173 13.49 -0.08 -29.26
C SER A 173 13.02 1.25 -28.68
N VAL A 174 11.82 1.68 -29.10
CA VAL A 174 11.01 2.70 -28.44
C VAL A 174 10.26 2.04 -27.27
N VAL A 175 10.66 2.38 -26.05
CA VAL A 175 10.07 1.85 -24.81
C VAL A 175 9.20 2.92 -24.16
N CYS A 176 7.93 2.60 -23.91
CA CYS A 176 6.97 3.56 -23.39
C CYS A 176 6.48 3.19 -21.98
N THR A 177 6.29 4.19 -21.13
CA THR A 177 5.75 4.04 -19.77
C THR A 177 5.06 5.33 -19.31
N SER A 178 4.48 5.31 -18.08
CA SER A 178 3.89 6.53 -17.50
C SER A 178 4.94 7.35 -16.78
N ALA A 179 4.87 8.68 -16.95
CA ALA A 179 5.70 9.66 -16.27
C ALA A 179 5.50 9.66 -14.74
N GLY A 180 6.54 9.98 -13.97
CA GLY A 180 6.47 10.10 -12.51
C GLY A 180 6.35 8.77 -11.75
N THR A 181 6.71 7.66 -12.39
CA THR A 181 6.61 6.32 -11.85
C THR A 181 7.96 5.75 -11.43
N THR A 182 7.95 4.71 -10.57
CA THR A 182 9.12 3.85 -10.31
C THR A 182 9.56 3.18 -11.60
N THR A 183 8.59 2.78 -12.43
CA THR A 183 8.84 2.01 -13.65
C THR A 183 9.55 2.82 -14.74
N GLU A 184 9.35 4.14 -14.77
CA GLU A 184 10.16 5.05 -15.61
C GLU A 184 11.63 5.03 -15.19
N LYS A 185 11.90 5.13 -13.90
CA LYS A 185 13.28 5.12 -13.37
C LYS A 185 13.94 3.75 -13.53
N ASN A 186 13.24 2.70 -13.13
CA ASN A 186 13.79 1.34 -13.16
C ASN A 186 14.15 0.87 -14.57
N ILE A 187 13.35 1.22 -15.61
CA ILE A 187 13.71 0.81 -16.99
C ILE A 187 14.93 1.56 -17.50
N ALA A 188 15.10 2.83 -17.14
CA ALA A 188 16.30 3.58 -17.49
C ALA A 188 17.55 2.98 -16.85
N ASP A 189 17.46 2.63 -15.56
CA ASP A 189 18.56 1.99 -14.83
C ASP A 189 18.86 0.60 -15.40
N ALA A 190 17.85 -0.23 -15.62
CA ALA A 190 18.02 -1.59 -16.15
C ALA A 190 18.59 -1.61 -17.57
N ALA A 191 18.21 -0.66 -18.44
CA ALA A 191 18.80 -0.52 -19.77
C ALA A 191 20.28 -0.10 -19.69
N SER A 192 20.60 0.81 -18.76
CA SER A 192 21.98 1.24 -18.51
C SER A 192 22.84 0.08 -17.97
N GLU A 193 22.33 -0.70 -17.03
CA GLU A 193 23.02 -1.87 -16.47
C GLU A 193 23.24 -2.98 -17.51
N ALA A 194 22.30 -3.14 -18.44
CA ALA A 194 22.41 -4.09 -19.54
C ALA A 194 23.26 -3.58 -20.73
N ASP A 195 23.80 -2.35 -20.64
CA ASP A 195 24.55 -1.66 -21.70
C ASP A 195 23.78 -1.59 -23.04
N VAL A 196 22.46 -1.37 -22.97
CA VAL A 196 21.61 -1.17 -24.16
C VAL A 196 21.05 0.23 -24.22
N LYS A 197 20.95 0.76 -25.44
CA LYS A 197 20.33 2.07 -25.70
C LYS A 197 18.88 1.86 -26.11
N ILE A 198 17.97 2.55 -25.46
CA ILE A 198 16.54 2.59 -25.77
C ILE A 198 16.13 4.03 -26.04
N GLU A 199 15.03 4.22 -26.76
CA GLU A 199 14.30 5.48 -26.81
C GLU A 199 13.17 5.42 -25.80
N LEU A 200 13.38 6.02 -24.60
CA LEU A 200 12.36 6.04 -23.55
C LEU A 200 11.40 7.20 -23.80
N GLN A 201 10.11 6.87 -23.97
CA GLN A 201 9.01 7.84 -24.08
C GLN A 201 8.07 7.70 -22.90
N THR A 202 7.69 8.83 -22.31
CA THR A 202 6.79 8.87 -21.14
C THR A 202 5.51 9.60 -21.45
N PHE A 203 4.40 9.11 -20.92
CA PHE A 203 3.08 9.66 -21.12
C PHE A 203 2.40 9.89 -19.76
N GLU A 204 1.38 10.73 -19.73
CA GLU A 204 0.66 11.08 -18.50
C GLU A 204 -0.09 9.90 -17.92
N ASP A 205 -0.72 9.08 -18.77
CA ASP A 205 -1.52 7.93 -18.36
C ASP A 205 -1.14 6.66 -19.14
N PHE A 206 -1.49 5.50 -18.58
CA PHE A 206 -1.14 4.21 -19.17
C PHE A 206 -2.11 3.78 -20.29
N ASP A 207 -3.26 4.40 -20.44
CA ASP A 207 -4.13 4.19 -21.61
C ASP A 207 -3.48 4.76 -22.86
N THR A 208 -2.90 5.96 -22.76
CA THR A 208 -2.11 6.58 -23.82
C THR A 208 -0.88 5.73 -24.16
N VAL A 209 -0.15 5.19 -23.15
CA VAL A 209 0.95 4.24 -23.36
C VAL A 209 0.48 3.02 -24.17
N THR A 210 -0.63 2.40 -23.74
CA THR A 210 -1.17 1.21 -24.40
C THR A 210 -1.63 1.51 -25.84
N ASN A 211 -2.29 2.64 -26.07
CA ASN A 211 -2.73 3.05 -27.41
C ASN A 211 -1.56 3.30 -28.36
N ASN A 212 -0.46 3.88 -27.88
CA ASN A 212 0.76 4.03 -28.66
C ASN A 212 1.43 2.68 -28.95
N PHE A 213 1.35 1.71 -28.04
CA PHE A 213 1.78 0.34 -28.29
C PHE A 213 0.91 -0.33 -29.36
N ILE A 214 -0.41 -0.27 -29.25
CA ILE A 214 -1.33 -0.82 -30.24
C ILE A 214 -1.08 -0.24 -31.65
N SER A 215 -0.86 1.06 -31.75
CA SER A 215 -0.60 1.74 -33.03
C SER A 215 0.80 1.48 -33.61
N GLY A 216 1.71 0.86 -32.86
CA GLY A 216 3.10 0.64 -33.26
C GLY A 216 4.02 1.83 -33.09
N ALA A 217 3.59 2.89 -32.39
CA ALA A 217 4.46 4.02 -32.02
C ALA A 217 5.42 3.64 -30.88
N CYS A 218 5.06 2.68 -30.06
CA CYS A 218 5.92 2.03 -29.06
C CYS A 218 6.17 0.59 -29.48
N ASP A 219 7.43 0.15 -29.43
CA ASP A 219 7.81 -1.25 -29.65
C ASP A 219 7.54 -2.10 -28.41
N ILE A 220 7.75 -1.49 -27.24
CA ILE A 220 7.64 -2.10 -25.92
C ILE A 220 6.92 -1.14 -24.98
N ILE A 221 6.10 -1.68 -24.09
CA ILE A 221 5.59 -0.95 -22.94
C ILE A 221 6.06 -1.61 -21.64
N THR A 222 6.21 -0.82 -20.60
CA THR A 222 6.65 -1.30 -19.28
C THR A 222 5.89 -0.65 -18.15
N THR A 223 5.49 -1.47 -17.20
CA THR A 223 4.89 -1.11 -15.91
C THR A 223 4.96 -2.33 -14.98
N ASP A 224 4.26 -2.30 -13.87
CA ASP A 224 4.04 -3.44 -12.99
C ASP A 224 3.52 -4.64 -13.80
N GLY A 225 4.02 -5.83 -13.53
CA GLY A 225 3.65 -7.06 -14.25
C GLY A 225 2.16 -7.34 -14.20
N SER A 226 1.51 -7.08 -13.07
CA SER A 226 0.05 -7.21 -12.94
C SER A 226 -0.71 -6.29 -13.88
N GLY A 227 -0.23 -5.05 -14.05
CA GLY A 227 -0.78 -4.09 -15.00
C GLY A 227 -0.66 -4.57 -16.46
N LEU A 228 0.49 -5.14 -16.83
CA LEU A 228 0.69 -5.73 -18.17
C LEU A 228 -0.24 -6.93 -18.40
N VAL A 229 -0.41 -7.81 -17.42
CA VAL A 229 -1.36 -8.94 -17.50
C VAL A 229 -2.78 -8.44 -17.70
N GLY A 230 -3.21 -7.43 -16.94
CA GLY A 230 -4.55 -6.84 -17.10
C GLY A 230 -4.75 -6.22 -18.48
N ARG A 231 -3.78 -5.45 -18.99
CA ARG A 231 -3.83 -4.85 -20.33
C ARG A 231 -3.88 -5.91 -21.43
N LYS A 232 -3.03 -6.94 -21.33
CA LYS A 232 -3.04 -8.06 -22.27
C LYS A 232 -4.41 -8.75 -22.29
N ALA A 233 -4.97 -9.04 -21.14
CA ALA A 233 -6.25 -9.73 -21.02
C ALA A 233 -7.43 -8.95 -21.65
N LYS A 234 -7.39 -7.61 -21.58
CA LYS A 234 -8.51 -6.77 -22.04
C LYS A 234 -8.32 -6.08 -23.39
N GLN A 235 -7.07 -5.82 -23.78
CA GLN A 235 -6.79 -4.89 -24.89
C GLN A 235 -5.90 -5.47 -25.99
N GLN A 236 -5.41 -6.71 -25.84
CA GLN A 236 -4.64 -7.37 -26.91
C GLN A 236 -5.53 -7.51 -28.16
N PRO A 237 -5.15 -6.96 -29.33
CA PRO A 237 -5.92 -7.09 -30.55
C PRO A 237 -6.00 -8.53 -31.03
N ASP A 238 -7.10 -8.86 -31.71
CA ASP A 238 -7.28 -10.17 -32.33
C ASP A 238 -6.15 -10.45 -33.33
N GLY A 239 -5.53 -11.63 -33.20
CA GLY A 239 -4.44 -12.08 -34.07
C GLY A 239 -3.04 -11.58 -33.65
N GLU A 240 -2.93 -10.68 -32.68
CA GLU A 240 -1.66 -10.33 -32.07
C GLU A 240 -1.29 -11.29 -30.92
N ASN A 241 -0.01 -11.42 -30.66
CA ASN A 241 0.50 -12.14 -29.50
C ASN A 241 1.45 -11.24 -28.71
N TRP A 242 0.95 -10.64 -27.64
CA TRP A 242 1.75 -9.87 -26.69
C TRP A 242 2.43 -10.79 -25.70
N VAL A 243 3.70 -10.56 -25.46
CA VAL A 243 4.52 -11.37 -24.55
C VAL A 243 5.05 -10.49 -23.43
N ILE A 244 4.98 -10.99 -22.21
CA ILE A 244 5.48 -10.32 -21.00
C ILE A 244 6.82 -10.95 -20.64
N PHE A 245 7.83 -10.14 -20.44
CA PHE A 245 9.20 -10.54 -20.12
C PHE A 245 9.94 -9.46 -19.31
N PRO A 246 11.09 -9.77 -18.73
CA PRO A 246 11.60 -11.12 -18.47
C PRO A 246 10.70 -11.88 -17.49
N ALA A 247 10.88 -13.20 -17.39
CA ALA A 247 10.08 -14.01 -16.45
C ALA A 247 10.29 -13.61 -14.98
N THR A 248 11.52 -13.17 -14.64
CA THR A 248 11.81 -12.55 -13.34
C THR A 248 11.66 -11.05 -13.48
N PRO A 249 10.81 -10.40 -12.69
CA PRO A 249 10.67 -8.94 -12.71
C PRO A 249 11.99 -8.20 -12.49
N ILE A 250 12.15 -7.03 -13.11
CA ILE A 250 13.35 -6.19 -13.00
C ILE A 250 13.37 -5.34 -11.73
N SER A 251 12.28 -5.29 -11.00
CA SER A 251 12.17 -4.56 -9.73
C SER A 251 11.27 -5.26 -8.72
N LYS A 252 11.23 -4.72 -7.51
CA LYS A 252 10.24 -5.04 -6.48
C LYS A 252 9.28 -3.86 -6.35
N GLU A 253 7.99 -4.13 -6.49
CA GLU A 253 6.94 -3.13 -6.39
C GLU A 253 5.93 -3.55 -5.30
N PRO A 254 6.23 -3.31 -4.00
CA PRO A 254 5.26 -3.52 -2.93
C PRO A 254 4.22 -2.41 -2.98
N LEU A 255 2.98 -2.75 -3.36
CA LEU A 255 1.87 -1.82 -3.51
C LEU A 255 1.00 -1.81 -2.25
N GLY A 256 0.57 -0.64 -1.82
CA GLY A 256 -0.27 -0.52 -0.63
C GLY A 256 -0.90 0.85 -0.46
N PRO A 257 -1.72 1.02 0.59
CA PRO A 257 -2.25 2.32 0.94
C PRO A 257 -1.13 3.30 1.22
N THR A 258 -1.30 4.53 0.71
CA THR A 258 -0.34 5.62 0.88
C THR A 258 -1.09 6.84 1.40
N TYR A 259 -0.58 7.50 2.42
CA TYR A 259 -1.19 8.66 3.07
C TYR A 259 -0.12 9.63 3.57
N GLY A 260 -0.52 10.80 4.06
CA GLY A 260 0.40 11.81 4.59
C GLY A 260 1.06 11.35 5.89
N GLN A 261 2.30 11.80 6.12
CA GLN A 261 3.07 11.52 7.34
C GLN A 261 2.50 12.22 8.58
N ASN A 262 2.93 11.72 9.74
CA ASN A 262 2.70 12.33 11.07
C ASN A 262 1.24 12.29 11.57
N ASP A 263 0.39 11.39 11.06
CA ASP A 263 -0.93 11.11 11.60
C ASP A 263 -1.07 9.62 11.93
N SER A 264 -0.58 9.24 13.10
CA SER A 264 -0.61 7.84 13.55
C SER A 264 -2.02 7.32 13.75
N ALA A 265 -2.99 8.17 14.15
CA ALA A 265 -4.36 7.73 14.35
C ALA A 265 -5.04 7.33 13.03
N PHE A 266 -4.82 8.12 11.97
CA PHE A 266 -5.31 7.75 10.63
C PHE A 266 -4.55 6.54 10.06
N ALA A 267 -3.23 6.52 10.23
CA ALA A 267 -2.39 5.40 9.81
C ALA A 267 -2.83 4.08 10.47
N ASP A 268 -3.05 4.06 11.78
CA ASP A 268 -3.52 2.88 12.51
C ASP A 268 -4.89 2.41 12.00
N ALA A 269 -5.83 3.34 11.79
CA ALA A 269 -7.16 3.01 11.26
C ALA A 269 -7.08 2.36 9.87
N VAL A 270 -6.27 2.90 8.96
CA VAL A 270 -6.06 2.35 7.60
C VAL A 270 -5.36 0.99 7.68
N ASN A 271 -4.26 0.91 8.43
CA ASN A 271 -3.43 -0.29 8.52
C ASN A 271 -4.21 -1.48 9.08
N TRP A 272 -4.92 -1.27 10.19
CA TRP A 272 -5.71 -2.34 10.81
C TRP A 272 -6.95 -2.70 10.01
N ALA A 273 -7.52 -1.78 9.22
CA ALA A 273 -8.57 -2.13 8.27
C ALA A 273 -8.06 -3.11 7.19
N VAL A 274 -6.84 -2.90 6.68
CA VAL A 274 -6.19 -3.83 5.75
C VAL A 274 -5.85 -5.14 6.44
N TYR A 275 -5.18 -5.10 7.60
CA TYR A 275 -4.84 -6.32 8.35
C TYR A 275 -6.06 -7.15 8.72
N ALA A 276 -7.20 -6.52 9.03
CA ALA A 276 -8.43 -7.23 9.32
C ALA A 276 -8.87 -8.15 8.17
N THR A 277 -8.69 -7.72 6.91
CA THR A 277 -9.02 -8.55 5.74
C THR A 277 -8.10 -9.76 5.63
N ILE A 278 -6.81 -9.61 5.97
CA ILE A 278 -5.80 -10.67 5.93
C ILE A 278 -6.04 -11.67 7.08
N ILE A 279 -6.24 -11.17 8.31
CA ILE A 279 -6.53 -12.03 9.47
C ILE A 279 -7.81 -12.82 9.25
N ALA A 280 -8.86 -12.17 8.70
CA ALA A 280 -10.12 -12.83 8.40
C ALA A 280 -9.93 -13.98 7.38
N ASP A 281 -9.10 -13.77 6.35
CA ASP A 281 -8.75 -14.82 5.39
C ASP A 281 -8.00 -15.98 6.08
N GLU A 282 -7.01 -15.69 6.92
CA GLU A 282 -6.26 -16.69 7.69
C GLU A 282 -7.15 -17.51 8.64
N LYS A 283 -8.19 -16.88 9.19
CA LYS A 283 -9.15 -17.50 10.10
C LYS A 283 -10.35 -18.16 9.39
N GLY A 284 -10.43 -18.07 8.04
CA GLY A 284 -11.55 -18.56 7.26
C GLY A 284 -12.85 -17.78 7.49
N VAL A 285 -12.74 -16.54 7.99
CA VAL A 285 -13.87 -15.61 8.12
C VAL A 285 -14.08 -14.91 6.78
N ASN A 286 -15.32 -14.87 6.29
CA ASN A 286 -15.68 -14.25 5.03
C ASN A 286 -17.05 -13.55 5.14
N SER A 287 -17.44 -12.85 4.07
CA SER A 287 -18.69 -12.07 4.03
C SER A 287 -19.95 -12.94 4.28
N GLY A 288 -19.87 -14.22 3.95
CA GLY A 288 -21.00 -15.16 4.09
C GLY A 288 -21.14 -15.78 5.49
N ASN A 289 -20.05 -15.86 6.27
CA ASN A 289 -20.06 -16.52 7.59
C ASN A 289 -19.72 -15.60 8.77
N VAL A 290 -19.45 -14.32 8.54
CA VAL A 290 -19.00 -13.38 9.56
C VAL A 290 -19.95 -13.28 10.76
N ASP A 291 -21.26 -13.41 10.55
CA ASP A 291 -22.28 -13.40 11.63
C ASP A 291 -22.10 -14.59 12.58
N ASP A 292 -21.94 -15.79 12.01
CA ASP A 292 -21.72 -17.01 12.77
C ASP A 292 -20.36 -16.98 13.49
N MET A 293 -19.34 -16.43 12.85
CA MET A 293 -17.99 -16.34 13.40
C MET A 293 -17.89 -15.31 14.53
N LEU A 294 -18.66 -14.24 14.49
CA LEU A 294 -18.82 -13.31 15.61
C LEU A 294 -19.49 -14.00 16.82
N ALA A 295 -20.46 -14.87 16.57
CA ALA A 295 -21.20 -15.54 17.63
C ALA A 295 -20.47 -16.75 18.23
N SER A 296 -19.61 -17.45 17.48
CA SER A 296 -19.05 -18.77 17.85
C SER A 296 -17.60 -19.00 17.43
N GLY A 297 -16.90 -17.99 16.96
CA GLY A 297 -15.48 -18.06 16.61
C GLY A 297 -14.56 -18.27 17.81
N ASP A 298 -13.27 -18.44 17.55
CA ASP A 298 -12.25 -18.37 18.60
C ASP A 298 -12.12 -16.95 19.16
N THR A 299 -11.49 -16.81 20.32
CA THR A 299 -11.38 -15.52 21.04
C THR A 299 -10.74 -14.41 20.18
N GLU A 300 -9.75 -14.72 19.37
CA GLU A 300 -9.10 -13.74 18.48
C GLU A 300 -10.06 -13.28 17.37
N THR A 301 -10.80 -14.21 16.77
CA THR A 301 -11.85 -13.92 15.79
C THR A 301 -12.95 -13.04 16.39
N ILE A 302 -13.43 -13.36 17.59
CA ILE A 302 -14.46 -12.57 18.27
C ILE A 302 -13.96 -11.15 18.54
N ARG A 303 -12.72 -10.98 19.01
CA ARG A 303 -12.10 -9.66 19.22
C ARG A 303 -11.93 -8.89 17.91
N LEU A 304 -11.42 -9.54 16.85
CA LEU A 304 -11.29 -8.93 15.53
C LEU A 304 -12.63 -8.37 15.04
N LEU A 305 -13.71 -9.07 15.29
CA LEU A 305 -15.05 -8.67 14.85
C LEU A 305 -15.78 -7.71 15.83
N GLY A 306 -15.13 -7.31 16.93
CA GLY A 306 -15.70 -6.37 17.90
C GLY A 306 -16.67 -6.99 18.91
N GLY A 307 -16.70 -8.31 19.03
CA GLY A 307 -17.56 -9.01 20.00
C GLY A 307 -17.01 -9.03 21.44
N GLU A 308 -15.71 -8.77 21.60
CA GLU A 308 -15.03 -8.72 22.90
C GLU A 308 -13.83 -7.75 22.85
N GLY A 309 -13.63 -6.99 23.92
CA GLY A 309 -12.52 -6.04 24.05
C GLY A 309 -12.80 -4.68 23.42
N GLU A 310 -11.77 -3.82 23.41
CA GLU A 310 -11.85 -2.42 22.96
C GLU A 310 -10.80 -2.09 21.89
N LEU A 311 -10.34 -3.08 21.13
CA LEU A 311 -9.26 -2.89 20.15
C LEU A 311 -9.61 -1.81 19.12
N GLN A 312 -10.82 -1.86 18.57
CA GLN A 312 -11.27 -0.91 17.56
C GLN A 312 -11.54 0.48 18.15
N THR A 313 -12.21 0.52 19.30
CA THR A 313 -12.53 1.80 19.97
C THR A 313 -11.29 2.49 20.51
N GLY A 314 -10.28 1.73 20.94
CA GLY A 314 -8.97 2.26 21.31
C GLY A 314 -8.23 2.97 20.17
N MET A 315 -8.53 2.62 18.91
CA MET A 315 -8.06 3.31 17.72
C MET A 315 -9.01 4.41 17.24
N GLY A 316 -10.05 4.71 18.01
CA GLY A 316 -11.08 5.67 17.60
C GLY A 316 -12.04 5.15 16.54
N LEU A 317 -12.09 3.86 16.24
CA LEU A 317 -13.01 3.27 15.28
C LEU A 317 -14.33 2.80 15.97
N PRO A 318 -15.43 2.59 15.22
CA PRO A 318 -16.59 1.88 15.74
C PRO A 318 -16.21 0.50 16.29
N ALA A 319 -16.88 0.03 17.35
CA ALA A 319 -16.56 -1.25 17.95
C ALA A 319 -16.66 -2.43 16.96
N ASP A 320 -17.57 -2.36 16.01
CA ASP A 320 -17.83 -3.34 14.97
C ASP A 320 -17.11 -3.04 13.63
N ALA A 321 -16.12 -2.15 13.64
CA ALA A 321 -15.45 -1.67 12.43
C ALA A 321 -15.01 -2.79 11.48
N PHE A 322 -14.30 -3.80 12.00
CA PHE A 322 -13.78 -4.87 11.16
C PHE A 322 -14.83 -5.94 10.83
N TYR A 323 -15.87 -6.10 11.64
CA TYR A 323 -17.07 -6.84 11.22
C TYR A 323 -17.69 -6.18 9.98
N GLN A 324 -17.87 -4.84 9.99
CA GLN A 324 -18.41 -4.10 8.84
C GLN A 324 -17.54 -4.23 7.59
N VAL A 325 -16.20 -4.20 7.74
CA VAL A 325 -15.26 -4.46 6.66
C VAL A 325 -15.55 -5.82 6.01
N ILE A 326 -15.55 -6.89 6.80
CA ILE A 326 -15.70 -8.25 6.26
C ILE A 326 -17.12 -8.47 5.74
N LYS A 327 -18.14 -7.95 6.44
CA LYS A 327 -19.54 -8.10 6.03
C LYS A 327 -19.85 -7.44 4.69
N GLN A 328 -19.32 -6.24 4.45
CA GLN A 328 -19.67 -5.43 3.30
C GLN A 328 -18.70 -5.60 2.12
N VAL A 329 -17.42 -5.84 2.38
CA VAL A 329 -16.38 -5.91 1.35
C VAL A 329 -15.80 -7.31 1.22
N GLY A 330 -15.64 -8.05 2.32
CA GLY A 330 -15.07 -9.37 2.36
C GLY A 330 -13.65 -9.41 2.92
N ASN A 331 -13.10 -10.62 3.01
CA ASN A 331 -11.72 -10.86 3.39
C ASN A 331 -10.76 -10.70 2.19
N TYR A 332 -9.44 -10.82 2.44
CA TYR A 332 -8.41 -10.66 1.41
C TYR A 332 -8.63 -11.61 0.21
N ALA A 333 -8.98 -12.87 0.45
CA ALA A 333 -9.21 -13.83 -0.61
C ALA A 333 -10.44 -13.48 -1.47
N GLU A 334 -11.51 -12.97 -0.88
CA GLU A 334 -12.71 -12.54 -1.61
C GLU A 334 -12.40 -11.32 -2.49
N ILE A 335 -11.71 -10.31 -1.93
CA ILE A 335 -11.30 -9.10 -2.65
C ILE A 335 -10.37 -9.47 -3.81
N TYR A 336 -9.36 -10.31 -3.55
CA TYR A 336 -8.41 -10.78 -4.56
C TYR A 336 -9.11 -11.54 -5.69
N SER A 337 -9.91 -12.53 -5.33
CA SER A 337 -10.53 -13.43 -6.29
C SER A 337 -11.53 -12.72 -7.21
N ARG A 338 -12.29 -11.78 -6.65
CA ARG A 338 -13.29 -11.00 -7.40
C ARG A 338 -12.65 -10.11 -8.45
N SER A 339 -11.50 -9.53 -8.15
CA SER A 339 -10.89 -8.49 -8.98
C SER A 339 -9.75 -9.02 -9.87
N LEU A 340 -8.88 -9.85 -9.35
CA LEU A 340 -7.60 -10.20 -9.98
C LEU A 340 -7.64 -11.54 -10.73
N ASN A 341 -8.34 -12.54 -10.20
CA ASN A 341 -8.45 -13.85 -10.89
C ASN A 341 -9.04 -13.75 -12.31
N PRO A 342 -10.07 -12.89 -12.57
CA PRO A 342 -10.65 -12.80 -13.91
C PRO A 342 -9.68 -12.38 -15.03
N VAL A 343 -8.62 -11.65 -14.68
CA VAL A 343 -7.58 -11.24 -15.64
C VAL A 343 -6.39 -12.20 -15.67
N GLY A 344 -6.43 -13.31 -14.92
CA GLY A 344 -5.39 -14.33 -14.91
C GLY A 344 -4.30 -14.13 -13.86
N LEU A 345 -4.48 -13.21 -12.91
CA LEU A 345 -3.58 -13.03 -11.77
C LEU A 345 -3.97 -14.02 -10.66
N SER A 346 -3.27 -15.16 -10.60
CA SER A 346 -3.47 -16.16 -9.57
C SER A 346 -2.75 -15.81 -8.28
N ARG A 347 -3.43 -15.98 -7.15
CA ARG A 347 -2.82 -15.87 -5.83
C ARG A 347 -1.95 -17.09 -5.50
N GLU A 348 -2.38 -18.27 -5.92
CA GLU A 348 -1.69 -19.54 -5.63
C GLU A 348 -0.30 -19.57 -6.27
N GLY A 349 0.71 -19.92 -5.49
CA GLY A 349 2.10 -20.01 -5.93
C GLY A 349 2.78 -18.66 -6.19
N SER A 350 2.11 -17.53 -5.91
CA SER A 350 2.67 -16.20 -6.06
C SER A 350 3.13 -15.60 -4.72
N ALA A 351 3.84 -14.47 -4.77
CA ALA A 351 4.17 -13.68 -3.59
C ALA A 351 2.92 -13.20 -2.82
N ASN A 352 1.78 -13.13 -3.48
CA ASN A 352 0.49 -12.73 -2.90
C ASN A 352 -0.27 -13.87 -2.22
N ALA A 353 0.28 -15.08 -2.17
CA ALA A 353 -0.24 -16.16 -1.34
C ALA A 353 -0.09 -15.81 0.16
N ALA A 354 -0.91 -16.43 1.02
CA ALA A 354 -0.75 -16.31 2.45
C ALA A 354 0.63 -16.85 2.87
N TRP A 355 1.19 -16.30 3.96
CA TRP A 355 2.48 -16.75 4.50
C TRP A 355 2.51 -18.25 4.80
N THR A 356 1.39 -18.83 5.25
CA THR A 356 1.23 -20.28 5.47
C THR A 356 1.31 -21.12 4.20
N ALA A 357 1.10 -20.51 3.04
CA ALA A 357 1.20 -21.11 1.71
C ALA A 357 2.50 -20.70 0.98
N GLY A 358 3.46 -20.10 1.69
CA GLY A 358 4.76 -19.70 1.15
C GLY A 358 4.79 -18.34 0.47
N GLY A 359 3.71 -17.54 0.56
CA GLY A 359 3.67 -16.16 0.10
C GLY A 359 4.15 -15.15 1.13
N LEU A 360 3.94 -13.88 0.85
CA LEU A 360 4.37 -12.75 1.69
C LEU A 360 3.20 -12.04 2.39
N VAL A 361 1.95 -12.43 2.11
CA VAL A 361 0.78 -11.81 2.75
C VAL A 361 0.69 -12.28 4.19
N TYR A 362 0.91 -11.34 5.11
CA TYR A 362 1.04 -11.58 6.55
C TYR A 362 0.44 -10.41 7.33
N ALA A 363 -0.24 -10.70 8.43
CA ALA A 363 -0.77 -9.70 9.34
C ALA A 363 -0.32 -9.95 10.79
N PRO A 364 -0.12 -8.90 11.61
CA PRO A 364 0.07 -9.05 13.05
C PRO A 364 -1.21 -9.58 13.72
N PRO A 365 -1.10 -10.27 14.87
CA PRO A 365 -2.28 -10.82 15.55
C PRO A 365 -3.15 -9.71 16.16
N ALA A 366 -4.48 -9.89 16.12
CA ALA A 366 -5.46 -9.02 16.78
C ALA A 366 -5.57 -9.34 18.28
N ARG A 367 -4.72 -8.72 19.10
CA ARG A 367 -4.62 -8.97 20.56
C ARG A 367 -4.53 -7.70 21.35
#